data_9c51f38c5daf5ea3b6f5ddb1145c021a
#
_entry.id   9c51f38c5daf5ea3b6f5ddb1145c021a
#
_cell.length_a   1.000
_cell.length_b   1.000
_cell.length_c   1.000
_cell.angle_alpha   90.00
_cell.angle_beta   90.00
_cell.angle_gamma   90.00
#
_symmetry.space_group_name_H-M   'P 1'
#
loop_
_entity.id
_entity.type
_entity.pdbx_description
1 polymer ?
#
loop_
_entity_poly.entity_id
_entity_poly.type
_entity_poly.pdbx_seq_one_letter_code
_entity_poly.pdbx_strand_id
1 'polypeptide(L)'
;GELLLTRAAALMTDITGLRAELSALNETPQGTLRISCLPTFGKTYVLPLLPTLAERYPQLSVDLDLTERQTDPTQERLDAALRIGEQKDSALYANRIATQRWVMCASPAYVARYGLPADLEALPQHRLIARYHKQQPACWAQILDAALMSRCTMALRCDDFTAQRQAVLLGLGIAFLPNWVVGPDVQHGQLVQMLEDPRHEQQGIYLLRPMAKVSARLAAFTALLQQTLGQPPNWG
;
A
#
# COMPACT_ATOMS: atom_id res chain seq x y z
N GLY A 1 -26.89 15.57 -5.19
CA GLY A 1 -26.62 15.18 -6.59
C GLY A 1 -25.24 14.61 -6.80
N GLU A 2 -24.16 15.33 -6.46
CA GLU A 2 -22.75 14.94 -6.73
C GLU A 2 -22.30 13.65 -6.04
N LEU A 3 -22.66 13.46 -4.77
CA LEU A 3 -22.32 12.23 -4.03
C LEU A 3 -22.90 10.98 -4.68
N LEU A 4 -24.13 11.08 -5.21
CA LEU A 4 -24.79 9.97 -5.90
C LEU A 4 -24.11 9.68 -7.25
N LEU A 5 -23.73 10.70 -7.99
CA LEU A 5 -23.01 10.60 -9.26
C LEU A 5 -21.62 9.96 -9.06
N THR A 6 -20.88 10.38 -8.06
CA THR A 6 -19.55 9.82 -7.72
C THR A 6 -19.65 8.34 -7.32
N ARG A 7 -20.64 7.96 -6.50
CA ARG A 7 -20.86 6.56 -6.12
C ARG A 7 -21.38 5.72 -7.28
N ALA A 8 -22.25 6.26 -8.12
CA ALA A 8 -22.72 5.58 -9.32
C ALA A 8 -21.60 5.34 -10.33
N ALA A 9 -20.72 6.31 -10.55
CA ALA A 9 -19.54 6.16 -11.40
C ALA A 9 -18.57 5.08 -10.85
N ALA A 10 -18.34 5.04 -9.55
CA ALA A 10 -17.52 4.00 -8.92
C ALA A 10 -18.13 2.60 -9.12
N LEU A 11 -19.45 2.44 -8.91
CA LEU A 11 -20.17 1.18 -9.13
C LEU A 11 -20.12 0.75 -10.61
N MET A 12 -20.28 1.67 -11.55
CA MET A 12 -20.18 1.37 -12.99
C MET A 12 -18.76 0.92 -13.37
N THR A 13 -17.73 1.51 -12.77
CA THR A 13 -16.33 1.10 -12.96
C THR A 13 -16.12 -0.31 -12.41
N ASP A 14 -16.62 -0.61 -11.21
CA ASP A 14 -16.54 -1.93 -10.58
C ASP A 14 -17.27 -3.00 -11.42
N ILE A 15 -18.47 -2.72 -11.93
CA ILE A 15 -19.24 -3.61 -12.81
C ILE A 15 -18.51 -3.86 -14.14
N THR A 16 -17.92 -2.81 -14.71
CA THR A 16 -17.16 -2.93 -15.97
C THR A 16 -15.89 -3.76 -15.76
N GLY A 17 -15.22 -3.57 -14.63
CA GLY A 17 -14.08 -4.38 -14.20
C GLY A 17 -14.45 -5.86 -14.06
N LEU A 18 -15.53 -6.15 -13.34
CA LEU A 18 -16.01 -7.52 -13.14
C LEU A 18 -16.40 -8.22 -14.45
N ARG A 19 -17.07 -7.52 -15.36
CA ARG A 19 -17.41 -8.07 -16.70
C ARG A 19 -16.16 -8.37 -17.53
N ALA A 20 -15.14 -7.52 -17.47
CA ALA A 20 -13.88 -7.73 -18.17
C ALA A 20 -13.11 -8.93 -17.57
N GLU A 21 -13.12 -9.09 -16.25
CA GLU A 21 -12.54 -10.24 -15.55
C GLU A 21 -13.23 -11.55 -15.93
N LEU A 22 -14.57 -11.57 -15.95
CA LEU A 22 -15.36 -12.74 -16.39
C LEU A 22 -15.10 -13.12 -17.87
N SER A 23 -14.91 -12.15 -18.74
CA SER A 23 -14.56 -12.41 -20.16
C SER A 23 -13.16 -12.99 -20.32
N ALA A 24 -12.22 -12.62 -19.46
CA ALA A 24 -10.85 -13.12 -19.49
C ALA A 24 -10.71 -14.54 -18.93
N LEU A 25 -11.68 -15.01 -18.13
CA LEU A 25 -11.69 -16.37 -17.58
C LEU A 25 -11.82 -17.48 -18.63
N ASN A 26 -12.25 -17.15 -19.86
CA ASN A 26 -12.37 -18.10 -20.97
C ASN A 26 -11.05 -18.30 -21.74
N GLU A 27 -10.03 -17.49 -21.48
CA GLU A 27 -8.72 -17.61 -22.11
C GLU A 27 -7.70 -18.19 -21.12
N THR A 28 -6.85 -19.10 -21.54
CA THR A 28 -5.78 -19.63 -20.67
C THR A 28 -4.72 -18.55 -20.44
N PRO A 29 -4.39 -18.18 -19.19
CA PRO A 29 -3.33 -17.23 -18.89
C PRO A 29 -1.97 -17.74 -19.39
N GLN A 30 -1.31 -16.98 -20.26
CA GLN A 30 0.00 -17.33 -20.84
C GLN A 30 0.80 -16.08 -21.22
N GLY A 31 2.09 -16.26 -21.52
CA GLY A 31 3.01 -15.19 -21.92
C GLY A 31 3.56 -14.43 -20.70
N THR A 32 3.96 -13.18 -20.88
CA THR A 32 4.60 -12.38 -19.82
C THR A 32 3.62 -11.34 -19.27
N LEU A 33 3.39 -11.38 -17.97
CA LEU A 33 2.65 -10.38 -17.21
C LEU A 33 3.64 -9.34 -16.67
N ARG A 34 3.49 -8.08 -17.06
CA ARG A 34 4.37 -6.97 -16.65
C ARG A 34 3.68 -6.08 -15.63
N ILE A 35 4.19 -6.09 -14.39
CA ILE A 35 3.62 -5.35 -13.25
C ILE A 35 4.67 -4.45 -12.63
N SER A 36 4.28 -3.22 -12.30
CA SER A 36 5.07 -2.31 -11.45
C SER A 36 4.38 -2.08 -10.12
N CYS A 37 5.14 -2.07 -9.02
CA CYS A 37 4.60 -1.76 -7.69
C CYS A 37 5.69 -1.24 -6.73
N LEU A 38 5.25 -0.72 -5.57
CA LEU A 38 6.16 -0.33 -4.49
C LEU A 38 7.00 -1.53 -4.02
N PRO A 39 8.31 -1.34 -3.77
CA PRO A 39 9.22 -2.43 -3.42
C PRO A 39 8.75 -3.25 -2.22
N THR A 40 8.38 -2.58 -1.11
CA THR A 40 7.90 -3.28 0.08
C THR A 40 6.60 -4.04 -0.19
N PHE A 41 5.63 -3.44 -0.91
CA PHE A 41 4.38 -4.11 -1.26
C PHE A 41 4.60 -5.34 -2.14
N GLY A 42 5.46 -5.20 -3.14
CA GLY A 42 5.83 -6.30 -4.03
C GLY A 42 6.47 -7.47 -3.30
N LYS A 43 7.43 -7.18 -2.41
CA LYS A 43 8.10 -8.22 -1.59
C LYS A 43 7.13 -8.92 -0.65
N THR A 44 6.20 -8.17 -0.03
CA THR A 44 5.32 -8.69 1.01
C THR A 44 4.10 -9.43 0.45
N TYR A 45 3.51 -8.94 -0.66
CA TYR A 45 2.22 -9.44 -1.15
C TYR A 45 2.26 -10.02 -2.56
N VAL A 46 3.16 -9.54 -3.43
CA VAL A 46 3.22 -10.02 -4.82
C VAL A 46 4.13 -11.24 -4.94
N LEU A 47 5.36 -11.18 -4.44
CA LEU A 47 6.29 -12.30 -4.55
C LEU A 47 5.76 -13.60 -3.93
N PRO A 48 5.12 -13.60 -2.73
CA PRO A 48 4.60 -14.83 -2.13
C PRO A 48 3.51 -15.54 -2.94
N LEU A 49 2.79 -14.83 -3.79
CA LEU A 49 1.74 -15.44 -4.63
C LEU A 49 2.28 -16.05 -5.93
N LEU A 50 3.51 -15.69 -6.36
CA LEU A 50 4.05 -16.15 -7.64
C LEU A 50 4.23 -17.68 -7.74
N PRO A 51 4.62 -18.43 -6.70
CA PRO A 51 4.65 -19.88 -6.76
C PRO A 51 3.29 -20.49 -7.13
N THR A 52 2.22 -20.05 -6.46
CA THR A 52 0.85 -20.52 -6.75
C THR A 52 0.41 -20.12 -8.17
N LEU A 53 0.80 -18.92 -8.63
CA LEU A 53 0.50 -18.46 -9.99
C LEU A 53 1.21 -19.35 -11.03
N ALA A 54 2.48 -19.68 -10.80
CA ALA A 54 3.27 -20.53 -11.69
C ALA A 54 2.76 -21.98 -11.74
N GLU A 55 2.33 -22.54 -10.60
CA GLU A 55 1.71 -23.86 -10.55
C GLU A 55 0.39 -23.94 -11.33
N ARG A 56 -0.46 -22.90 -11.18
CA ARG A 56 -1.76 -22.85 -11.86
C ARG A 56 -1.63 -22.56 -13.35
N TYR A 57 -0.63 -21.77 -13.75
CA TYR A 57 -0.43 -21.28 -15.11
C TYR A 57 1.02 -21.42 -15.56
N PRO A 58 1.49 -22.63 -15.88
CA PRO A 58 2.90 -22.90 -16.19
C PRO A 58 3.47 -22.14 -17.41
N GLN A 59 2.59 -21.64 -18.27
CA GLN A 59 2.97 -20.84 -19.44
C GLN A 59 2.98 -19.32 -19.19
N LEU A 60 2.74 -18.90 -17.94
CA LEU A 60 2.74 -17.51 -17.52
C LEU A 60 4.06 -17.17 -16.82
N SER A 61 4.76 -16.17 -17.32
CA SER A 61 5.89 -15.53 -16.65
C SER A 61 5.51 -14.15 -16.11
N VAL A 62 6.26 -13.65 -15.12
CA VAL A 62 6.01 -12.33 -14.52
C VAL A 62 7.28 -11.50 -14.57
N ASP A 63 7.18 -10.33 -15.21
CA ASP A 63 8.16 -9.25 -15.11
C ASP A 63 7.69 -8.28 -14.03
N LEU A 64 8.38 -8.24 -12.88
CA LEU A 64 8.01 -7.43 -11.74
C LEU A 64 9.00 -6.28 -11.54
N ASP A 65 8.55 -5.05 -11.80
CA ASP A 65 9.30 -3.82 -11.55
C ASP A 65 8.97 -3.27 -10.15
N LEU A 66 9.94 -3.34 -9.24
CA LEU A 66 9.83 -2.83 -7.87
C LEU A 66 10.41 -1.42 -7.79
N THR A 67 9.54 -0.42 -7.83
CA THR A 67 9.96 0.97 -7.89
C THR A 67 9.07 1.91 -7.07
N GLU A 68 9.69 2.95 -6.46
CA GLU A 68 9.00 4.09 -5.83
C GLU A 68 8.60 5.15 -6.86
N ARG A 69 9.15 5.08 -8.08
CA ARG A 69 8.86 6.01 -9.16
C ARG A 69 7.43 5.83 -9.65
N GLN A 70 6.73 6.93 -9.90
CA GLN A 70 5.45 6.88 -10.60
C GLN A 70 5.69 6.50 -12.06
N THR A 71 5.42 5.24 -12.38
CA THR A 71 5.50 4.73 -13.75
C THR A 71 4.18 4.97 -14.47
N ASP A 72 4.23 5.33 -15.75
CA ASP A 72 3.07 5.33 -16.64
C ASP A 72 2.96 3.94 -17.30
N PRO A 73 1.93 3.15 -16.98
CA PRO A 73 1.78 1.82 -17.56
C PRO A 73 1.72 1.79 -19.08
N THR A 74 1.24 2.87 -19.71
CA THR A 74 1.17 2.99 -21.17
C THR A 74 2.56 3.16 -21.78
N GLN A 75 3.33 4.11 -21.24
CA GLN A 75 4.67 4.43 -21.76
C GLN A 75 5.66 3.29 -21.51
N GLU A 76 5.55 2.63 -20.36
CA GLU A 76 6.45 1.53 -19.97
C GLU A 76 5.97 0.15 -20.42
N ARG A 77 4.87 0.09 -21.18
CA ARG A 77 4.29 -1.16 -21.72
C ARG A 77 4.00 -2.20 -20.64
N LEU A 78 3.50 -1.74 -19.49
CA LEU A 78 3.06 -2.59 -18.39
C LEU A 78 1.61 -3.04 -18.61
N ASP A 79 1.30 -4.25 -18.15
CA ASP A 79 -0.09 -4.72 -18.09
C ASP A 79 -0.85 -3.97 -16.99
N ALA A 80 -0.18 -3.71 -15.86
CA ALA A 80 -0.71 -2.86 -14.79
C ALA A 80 0.37 -2.31 -13.86
N ALA A 81 -0.01 -1.28 -13.08
CA ALA A 81 0.78 -0.75 -12.00
C ALA A 81 -0.03 -0.70 -10.71
N LEU A 82 0.51 -1.23 -9.61
CA LEU A 82 -0.06 -1.08 -8.28
C LEU A 82 0.32 0.29 -7.71
N ARG A 83 -0.69 1.07 -7.33
CA ARG A 83 -0.51 2.43 -6.79
C ARG A 83 -1.38 2.65 -5.57
N ILE A 84 -0.92 3.52 -4.68
CA ILE A 84 -1.57 3.84 -3.41
C ILE A 84 -1.86 5.34 -3.36
N GLY A 85 -3.03 5.70 -2.82
CA GLY A 85 -3.48 7.08 -2.67
C GLY A 85 -4.34 7.56 -3.82
N GLU A 86 -4.59 8.87 -3.87
CA GLU A 86 -5.36 9.50 -4.92
C GLU A 86 -4.74 9.27 -6.30
N GLN A 87 -5.59 8.85 -7.22
CA GLN A 87 -5.22 8.77 -8.63
C GLN A 87 -5.70 10.07 -9.28
N LYS A 88 -4.74 10.88 -9.74
CA LYS A 88 -5.06 12.08 -10.54
C LYS A 88 -5.77 11.64 -11.83
N ASP A 89 -6.60 12.52 -12.37
CA ASP A 89 -7.28 12.30 -13.66
C ASP A 89 -6.26 11.80 -14.70
N SER A 90 -6.42 10.55 -15.08
CA SER A 90 -5.56 9.89 -16.05
C SER A 90 -6.43 9.05 -17.00
N ALA A 91 -5.94 8.81 -18.20
CA ALA A 91 -6.60 7.90 -19.16
C ALA A 91 -6.53 6.41 -18.74
N LEU A 92 -6.06 6.11 -17.54
CA LEU A 92 -5.89 4.76 -17.02
C LEU A 92 -7.17 4.25 -16.36
N TYR A 93 -7.42 2.98 -16.50
CA TYR A 93 -8.50 2.30 -15.78
C TYR A 93 -7.99 1.88 -14.40
N ALA A 94 -8.66 2.36 -13.35
CA ALA A 94 -8.33 2.07 -11.97
C ALA A 94 -9.28 1.03 -11.39
N ASN A 95 -8.74 -0.08 -10.86
CA ASN A 95 -9.48 -1.05 -10.07
C ASN A 95 -8.96 -0.99 -8.62
N ARG A 96 -9.82 -0.64 -7.67
CA ARG A 96 -9.46 -0.63 -6.26
C ARG A 96 -9.44 -2.06 -5.73
N ILE A 97 -8.27 -2.52 -5.30
CA ILE A 97 -8.06 -3.89 -4.80
C ILE A 97 -8.05 -3.99 -3.29
N ALA A 98 -7.73 -2.89 -2.59
CA ALA A 98 -7.69 -2.82 -1.13
C ALA A 98 -7.75 -1.36 -0.65
N THR A 99 -7.72 -1.18 0.66
CA THR A 99 -7.55 0.11 1.32
C THR A 99 -6.41 0.04 2.33
N GLN A 100 -5.79 1.18 2.58
CA GLN A 100 -4.82 1.37 3.66
C GLN A 100 -5.23 2.52 4.58
N ARG A 101 -4.68 2.49 5.78
CA ARG A 101 -4.61 3.64 6.70
C ARG A 101 -3.19 3.76 7.26
N TRP A 102 -2.83 4.95 7.70
CA TRP A 102 -1.58 5.15 8.40
C TRP A 102 -1.74 4.83 9.88
N VAL A 103 -0.73 4.22 10.49
CA VAL A 103 -0.70 3.75 11.87
C VAL A 103 0.54 4.28 12.56
N MET A 104 0.35 4.92 13.71
CA MET A 104 1.45 5.29 14.59
C MET A 104 1.74 4.12 15.53
N CYS A 105 2.99 3.67 15.59
CA CYS A 105 3.36 2.50 16.38
C CYS A 105 4.79 2.56 16.91
N ALA A 106 5.04 1.79 17.97
CA ALA A 106 6.36 1.55 18.54
C ALA A 106 6.46 0.12 19.08
N SER A 107 7.67 -0.38 19.31
CA SER A 107 7.85 -1.69 19.96
C SER A 107 7.47 -1.63 21.44
N PRO A 108 7.03 -2.74 22.04
CA PRO A 108 6.77 -2.82 23.49
C PRO A 108 7.98 -2.42 24.33
N ALA A 109 9.18 -2.77 23.90
CA ALA A 109 10.42 -2.40 24.59
C ALA A 109 10.67 -0.88 24.60
N TYR A 110 10.36 -0.19 23.48
CA TYR A 110 10.41 1.27 23.43
C TYR A 110 9.39 1.89 24.38
N VAL A 111 8.15 1.41 24.36
CA VAL A 111 7.05 1.89 25.22
C VAL A 111 7.39 1.68 26.69
N ALA A 112 7.93 0.53 27.07
CA ALA A 112 8.34 0.25 28.45
C ALA A 112 9.42 1.22 28.95
N ARG A 113 10.30 1.70 28.06
CA ARG A 113 11.40 2.60 28.42
C ARG A 113 11.04 4.08 28.41
N TYR A 114 10.20 4.51 27.47
CA TYR A 114 9.95 5.93 27.21
C TYR A 114 8.48 6.34 27.42
N GLY A 115 7.59 5.37 27.68
CA GLY A 115 6.14 5.61 27.79
C GLY A 115 5.46 5.75 26.42
N LEU A 116 4.14 5.96 26.49
CA LEU A 116 3.31 6.33 25.33
C LEU A 116 3.16 7.85 25.29
N PRO A 117 3.24 8.50 24.13
CA PRO A 117 2.85 9.89 24.01
C PRO A 117 1.35 10.03 24.31
N ALA A 118 0.99 11.03 25.14
CA ALA A 118 -0.41 11.30 25.49
C ALA A 118 -1.20 11.87 24.29
N ASP A 119 -0.52 12.64 23.47
CA ASP A 119 -1.04 13.32 22.29
C ASP A 119 0.11 13.64 21.30
N LEU A 120 -0.20 14.33 20.20
CA LEU A 120 0.80 14.74 19.21
C LEU A 120 1.80 15.75 19.77
N GLU A 121 1.40 16.60 20.74
CA GLU A 121 2.26 17.60 21.37
C GLU A 121 3.35 16.98 22.27
N ALA A 122 3.17 15.72 22.70
CA ALA A 122 4.17 14.97 23.43
C ALA A 122 5.26 14.35 22.54
N LEU A 123 5.07 14.28 21.21
CA LEU A 123 6.02 13.64 20.29
C LEU A 123 7.45 14.24 20.32
N PRO A 124 7.69 15.54 20.60
CA PRO A 124 9.06 16.06 20.78
C PRO A 124 9.88 15.41 21.89
N GLN A 125 9.24 14.72 22.84
CA GLN A 125 9.90 13.96 23.91
C GLN A 125 10.34 12.56 23.43
N HIS A 126 9.92 12.16 22.26
CA HIS A 126 10.19 10.85 21.66
C HIS A 126 11.12 10.96 20.44
N ARG A 127 11.64 9.81 20.04
CA ARG A 127 12.40 9.65 18.79
C ARG A 127 11.48 9.18 17.70
N LEU A 128 11.52 9.84 16.55
CA LEU A 128 10.66 9.52 15.40
C LEU A 128 11.45 8.83 14.29
N ILE A 129 10.81 7.89 13.63
CA ILE A 129 11.28 7.27 12.39
C ILE A 129 10.49 7.89 11.25
N ALA A 130 11.18 8.52 10.31
CA ALA A 130 10.57 9.28 9.23
C ALA A 130 10.87 8.64 7.86
N ARG A 131 9.89 8.72 6.97
CA ARG A 131 10.15 8.47 5.56
C ARG A 131 10.92 9.65 4.97
N TYR A 132 11.99 9.35 4.26
CA TYR A 132 12.72 10.31 3.45
C TYR A 132 12.46 10.02 1.97
N HIS A 133 11.76 10.93 1.32
CA HIS A 133 11.58 10.87 -0.13
C HIS A 133 11.82 12.26 -0.71
N LYS A 134 12.67 12.36 -1.74
CA LYS A 134 13.11 13.65 -2.32
C LYS A 134 11.97 14.51 -2.88
N GLN A 135 10.82 13.91 -3.20
CA GLN A 135 9.70 14.54 -3.89
C GLN A 135 8.36 14.47 -3.15
N GLN A 136 8.31 13.86 -1.96
CA GLN A 136 7.06 13.75 -1.18
C GLN A 136 7.28 14.30 0.22
N PRO A 137 6.28 14.99 0.80
CA PRO A 137 6.35 15.40 2.19
C PRO A 137 6.58 14.18 3.08
N ALA A 138 7.39 14.36 4.11
CA ALA A 138 7.56 13.34 5.14
C ALA A 138 6.17 12.92 5.65
N CYS A 139 5.97 11.62 5.92
CA CYS A 139 4.68 11.12 6.41
C CYS A 139 4.17 11.90 7.63
N TRP A 140 5.06 12.32 8.50
CA TRP A 140 4.76 13.14 9.68
C TRP A 140 4.16 14.51 9.36
N ALA A 141 4.50 15.11 8.22
CA ALA A 141 3.93 16.40 7.79
C ALA A 141 2.43 16.33 7.44
N GLN A 142 1.84 15.14 7.40
CA GLN A 142 0.39 14.95 7.23
C GLN A 142 -0.36 15.20 8.54
N ILE A 143 0.31 15.08 9.69
CA ILE A 143 -0.31 15.13 11.02
C ILE A 143 0.33 16.15 11.96
N LEU A 144 1.57 16.57 11.68
CA LEU A 144 2.30 17.57 12.46
C LEU A 144 2.47 18.85 11.64
N ASP A 145 2.22 19.98 12.24
CA ASP A 145 2.59 21.27 11.65
C ASP A 145 4.12 21.49 11.67
N ALA A 146 4.58 22.53 10.98
CA ALA A 146 6.00 22.83 10.85
C ALA A 146 6.65 23.19 12.21
N ALA A 147 5.91 23.83 13.12
CA ALA A 147 6.43 24.23 14.43
C ALA A 147 6.65 23.02 15.32
N LEU A 148 5.67 22.10 15.40
CA LEU A 148 5.79 20.87 16.15
C LEU A 148 6.85 19.95 15.54
N MET A 149 6.86 19.80 14.22
CA MET A 149 7.85 19.00 13.49
C MET A 149 9.30 19.47 13.77
N SER A 150 9.54 20.78 13.86
CA SER A 150 10.88 21.34 14.13
C SER A 150 11.42 20.98 15.52
N ARG A 151 10.54 20.67 16.45
CA ARG A 151 10.88 20.26 17.83
C ARG A 151 11.13 18.76 17.95
N CYS A 152 10.71 17.95 16.95
CA CYS A 152 10.83 16.50 17.00
C CYS A 152 12.24 16.03 16.61
N THR A 153 12.72 14.99 17.30
CA THR A 153 13.99 14.33 17.01
C THR A 153 13.78 13.17 16.05
N MET A 154 14.35 13.24 14.85
CA MET A 154 14.32 12.15 13.88
C MET A 154 15.50 11.20 14.14
N ALA A 155 15.21 10.02 14.70
CA ALA A 155 16.22 8.98 14.94
C ALA A 155 16.66 8.27 13.65
N LEU A 156 15.75 8.18 12.67
CA LEU A 156 16.03 7.59 11.35
C LEU A 156 15.24 8.35 10.29
N ARG A 157 15.88 8.56 9.14
CA ARG A 157 15.21 8.96 7.89
C ARG A 157 15.57 7.95 6.81
N CYS A 158 14.57 7.24 6.29
CA CYS A 158 14.75 6.18 5.31
C CYS A 158 13.57 6.17 4.33
N ASP A 159 13.82 5.87 3.06
CA ASP A 159 12.80 5.78 2.02
C ASP A 159 12.18 4.37 1.88
N ASP A 160 12.78 3.35 2.50
CA ASP A 160 12.29 1.97 2.46
C ASP A 160 11.40 1.62 3.67
N PHE A 161 10.17 1.20 3.42
CA PHE A 161 9.22 0.82 4.48
C PHE A 161 9.65 -0.44 5.25
N THR A 162 10.36 -1.37 4.62
CA THR A 162 10.87 -2.57 5.30
C THR A 162 11.93 -2.18 6.33
N ALA A 163 12.83 -1.25 5.98
CA ALA A 163 13.84 -0.72 6.90
C ALA A 163 13.21 0.06 8.05
N GLN A 164 12.18 0.88 7.77
CA GLN A 164 11.46 1.61 8.82
C GLN A 164 10.73 0.65 9.77
N ARG A 165 10.05 -0.39 9.24
CA ARG A 165 9.44 -1.45 10.04
C ARG A 165 10.47 -2.15 10.93
N GLN A 166 11.63 -2.50 10.38
CA GLN A 166 12.69 -3.13 11.15
C GLN A 166 13.21 -2.21 12.26
N ALA A 167 13.40 -0.93 11.97
CA ALA A 167 13.86 0.05 12.95
C ALA A 167 12.88 0.22 14.11
N VAL A 168 11.57 0.27 13.86
CA VAL A 168 10.57 0.37 14.94
C VAL A 168 10.51 -0.92 15.77
N LEU A 169 10.62 -2.09 15.17
CA LEU A 169 10.70 -3.38 15.88
C LEU A 169 11.93 -3.46 16.80
N LEU A 170 13.06 -2.92 16.36
CA LEU A 170 14.29 -2.81 17.15
C LEU A 170 14.23 -1.74 18.28
N GLY A 171 13.11 -1.02 18.39
CA GLY A 171 12.93 -0.02 19.46
C GLY A 171 13.65 1.29 19.22
N LEU A 172 13.95 1.66 17.98
CA LEU A 172 14.66 2.91 17.67
C LEU A 172 13.80 4.15 17.94
N GLY A 173 12.46 4.03 17.83
CA GLY A 173 11.55 5.16 18.00
C GLY A 173 10.11 4.82 17.64
N ILE A 174 9.30 5.85 17.47
CA ILE A 174 7.91 5.80 16.99
C ILE A 174 7.92 5.96 15.48
N ALA A 175 7.22 5.09 14.78
CA ALA A 175 7.02 5.16 13.33
C ALA A 175 5.56 5.50 12.99
N PHE A 176 5.35 6.20 11.86
CA PHE A 176 4.05 6.42 11.25
C PHE A 176 4.06 5.76 9.88
N LEU A 177 3.44 4.58 9.79
CA LEU A 177 3.55 3.65 8.68
C LEU A 177 2.17 3.18 8.20
N PRO A 178 2.05 2.79 6.92
CA PRO A 178 0.82 2.15 6.44
C PRO A 178 0.53 0.85 7.19
N ASN A 179 -0.75 0.57 7.47
CA ASN A 179 -1.16 -0.65 8.17
C ASN A 179 -0.77 -1.94 7.43
N TRP A 180 -0.71 -1.94 6.10
CA TRP A 180 -0.21 -3.10 5.33
C TRP A 180 1.29 -3.40 5.57
N VAL A 181 2.05 -2.45 6.14
CA VAL A 181 3.46 -2.66 6.52
C VAL A 181 3.57 -3.27 7.92
N VAL A 182 2.77 -2.78 8.86
CA VAL A 182 2.92 -3.08 10.31
C VAL A 182 1.72 -3.80 10.93
N GLY A 183 0.62 -3.95 10.20
CA GLY A 183 -0.61 -4.57 10.71
C GLY A 183 -0.39 -5.97 11.31
N PRO A 184 0.31 -6.88 10.63
CA PRO A 184 0.63 -8.19 11.21
C PRO A 184 1.43 -8.09 12.53
N ASP A 185 2.37 -7.16 12.63
CA ASP A 185 3.15 -6.98 13.88
C ASP A 185 2.30 -6.45 15.03
N VAL A 186 1.36 -5.55 14.72
CA VAL A 186 0.39 -5.04 15.71
C VAL A 186 -0.54 -6.17 16.17
N GLN A 187 -1.08 -6.97 15.23
CA GLN A 187 -1.95 -8.10 15.55
C GLN A 187 -1.25 -9.17 16.42
N HIS A 188 0.06 -9.38 16.20
CA HIS A 188 0.86 -10.32 16.99
C HIS A 188 1.49 -9.69 18.25
N GLY A 189 1.17 -8.44 18.57
CA GLY A 189 1.69 -7.73 19.75
C GLY A 189 3.18 -7.39 19.69
N GLN A 190 3.82 -7.50 18.51
CA GLN A 190 5.20 -7.09 18.30
C GLN A 190 5.35 -5.57 18.19
N LEU A 191 4.28 -4.89 17.83
CA LEU A 191 4.15 -3.43 17.87
C LEU A 191 2.90 -3.03 18.62
N VAL A 192 2.97 -1.91 19.32
CA VAL A 192 1.87 -1.24 20.02
C VAL A 192 1.41 -0.09 19.15
N GLN A 193 0.15 -0.09 18.74
CA GLN A 193 -0.48 1.04 18.06
C GLN A 193 -0.83 2.11 19.09
N MET A 194 -0.71 3.39 18.71
CA MET A 194 -0.97 4.54 19.59
C MET A 194 -1.58 5.69 18.81
N LEU A 195 -2.21 6.63 19.53
CA LEU A 195 -2.77 7.88 19.00
C LEU A 195 -3.62 7.64 17.73
N GLU A 196 -4.60 6.75 17.84
CA GLU A 196 -5.55 6.53 16.75
C GLU A 196 -6.32 7.82 16.46
N ASP A 197 -6.19 8.31 15.24
CA ASP A 197 -6.97 9.44 14.77
C ASP A 197 -7.97 8.95 13.70
N PRO A 198 -9.28 8.97 13.99
CA PRO A 198 -10.30 8.56 13.04
C PRO A 198 -10.37 9.46 11.79
N ARG A 199 -9.72 10.64 11.82
CA ARG A 199 -9.61 11.55 10.67
C ARG A 199 -8.57 11.08 9.66
N HIS A 200 -7.73 10.10 10.00
CA HIS A 200 -6.82 9.50 9.02
C HIS A 200 -7.63 8.79 7.95
N GLU A 201 -7.75 9.46 6.80
CA GLU A 201 -8.51 8.96 5.66
C GLU A 201 -7.95 7.62 5.18
N GLN A 202 -8.87 6.71 4.91
CA GLN A 202 -8.52 5.48 4.22
C GLN A 202 -8.14 5.82 2.78
N GLN A 203 -6.96 5.39 2.37
CA GLN A 203 -6.48 5.55 1.01
C GLN A 203 -6.68 4.25 0.23
N GLY A 204 -7.13 4.35 -1.01
CA GLY A 204 -7.27 3.20 -1.89
C GLY A 204 -5.92 2.66 -2.35
N ILE A 205 -5.84 1.33 -2.50
CA ILE A 205 -4.78 0.65 -3.23
C ILE A 205 -5.38 0.22 -4.56
N TYR A 206 -4.80 0.66 -5.66
CA TYR A 206 -5.36 0.52 -6.99
C TYR A 206 -4.43 -0.28 -7.90
N LEU A 207 -5.04 -1.09 -8.75
CA LEU A 207 -4.41 -1.66 -9.93
C LEU A 207 -4.77 -0.77 -11.12
N LEU A 208 -3.80 -0.03 -11.64
CA LEU A 208 -3.96 0.86 -12.80
C LEU A 208 -3.54 0.13 -14.06
N ARG A 209 -4.35 0.19 -15.11
CA ARG A 209 -4.09 -0.46 -16.40
C ARG A 209 -4.39 0.47 -17.57
N PRO A 210 -3.64 0.35 -18.69
CA PRO A 210 -3.82 1.22 -19.84
C PRO A 210 -5.04 0.89 -20.69
N MET A 211 -5.60 -0.32 -20.59
CA MET A 211 -6.67 -0.80 -21.45
C MET A 211 -7.93 -1.17 -20.67
N ALA A 212 -9.08 -0.93 -21.27
CA ALA A 212 -10.37 -1.32 -20.70
C ALA A 212 -10.51 -2.86 -20.61
N LYS A 213 -10.07 -3.58 -21.67
CA LYS A 213 -10.09 -5.05 -21.68
C LYS A 213 -9.01 -5.58 -20.76
N VAL A 214 -9.39 -6.44 -19.83
CA VAL A 214 -8.46 -7.15 -18.93
C VAL A 214 -8.00 -8.42 -19.66
N SER A 215 -6.69 -8.64 -19.73
CA SER A 215 -6.15 -9.90 -20.26
C SER A 215 -6.34 -11.04 -19.26
N ALA A 216 -6.42 -12.28 -19.74
CA ALA A 216 -6.55 -13.46 -18.88
C ALA A 216 -5.42 -13.54 -17.82
N ARG A 217 -4.18 -13.22 -18.20
CA ARG A 217 -3.03 -13.19 -17.29
C ARG A 217 -3.19 -12.14 -16.17
N LEU A 218 -3.70 -10.94 -16.49
CA LEU A 218 -3.93 -9.89 -15.51
C LEU A 218 -5.12 -10.24 -14.59
N ALA A 219 -6.19 -10.85 -15.14
CA ALA A 219 -7.34 -11.30 -14.34
C ALA A 219 -6.93 -12.38 -13.33
N ALA A 220 -6.16 -13.40 -13.76
CA ALA A 220 -5.66 -14.46 -12.90
C ALA A 220 -4.77 -13.91 -11.76
N PHE A 221 -3.87 -12.99 -12.07
CA PHE A 221 -3.03 -12.31 -11.09
C PHE A 221 -3.88 -11.51 -10.09
N THR A 222 -4.82 -10.69 -10.59
CA THR A 222 -5.67 -9.84 -9.76
C THR A 222 -6.52 -10.66 -8.79
N ALA A 223 -7.14 -11.73 -9.28
CA ALA A 223 -7.96 -12.62 -8.46
C ALA A 223 -7.13 -13.27 -7.33
N LEU A 224 -5.92 -13.75 -7.65
CA LEU A 224 -5.04 -14.35 -6.65
C LEU A 224 -4.53 -13.31 -5.65
N LEU A 225 -4.19 -12.11 -6.10
CA LEU A 225 -3.78 -11.02 -5.23
C LEU A 225 -4.90 -10.63 -4.26
N GLN A 226 -6.12 -10.44 -4.74
CA GLN A 226 -7.28 -10.13 -3.89
C GLN A 226 -7.57 -11.24 -2.87
N GLN A 227 -7.44 -12.50 -3.27
CA GLN A 227 -7.57 -13.64 -2.35
C GLN A 227 -6.49 -13.61 -1.26
N THR A 228 -5.25 -13.27 -1.62
CA THR A 228 -4.13 -13.19 -0.69
C THR A 228 -4.29 -12.01 0.28
N LEU A 229 -4.77 -10.87 -0.21
CA LEU A 229 -4.99 -9.68 0.62
C LEU A 229 -6.17 -9.87 1.62
N GLY A 230 -7.18 -10.65 1.26
CA GLY A 230 -8.40 -10.84 2.05
C GLY A 230 -9.44 -9.71 1.87
N GLN A 231 -10.67 -9.95 2.30
CA GLN A 231 -11.75 -8.97 2.32
C GLN A 231 -12.52 -9.07 3.65
N PRO A 232 -12.29 -8.14 4.62
CA PRO A 232 -11.36 -7.01 4.60
C PRO A 232 -9.90 -7.46 4.52
N PRO A 233 -8.98 -6.55 4.13
CA PRO A 233 -7.56 -6.88 4.06
C PRO A 233 -7.00 -7.37 5.40
N ASN A 234 -6.07 -8.34 5.34
CA ASN A 234 -5.52 -9.04 6.51
C ASN A 234 -4.73 -8.15 7.49
N TRP A 235 -4.51 -6.91 7.13
CA TRP A 235 -3.80 -5.93 7.99
C TRP A 235 -4.71 -5.07 8.87
N GLY A 236 -6.01 -5.31 8.90
CA GLY A 236 -6.98 -4.67 9.82
C GLY A 236 -7.45 -3.31 9.43
#